data_43b7443ec21922ac5568bf5f6030ec26
#
_entry.id   43b7443ec21922ac5568bf5f6030ec26
#
_cell.length_a   1.000
_cell.length_b   1.000
_cell.length_c   1.000
_cell.angle_alpha   90.00
_cell.angle_beta   90.00
_cell.angle_gamma   90.00
#
_symmetry.space_group_name_H-M   'P 1'
#
loop_
_entity.id
_entity.type
_entity.pdbx_description
1 polymer ?
#
loop_
_entity_poly.entity_id
_entity_poly.type
_entity_poly.pdbx_seq_one_letter_code
_entity_poly.pdbx_strand_id
1 'polypeptide(L)'
;MKKILTAFLALCSISAMAAISEKYAEGYTFDPTVSSTEEKEFALSPYKDSTFIFLRGETVYVTKLDTLGELDNPQVCKDFSKIKVNGLVAYDKKRNRIYYSQYNKDYKSDYLYESICDKNGVWQPGTRMRIRGTTKSRTGQNFVQSAGWNYRLPYLQGFYNPAMAKNNDRVYFSTTMEGVKGGRDIYYVDIENEEERIWKEPVAAEGLNSTADEDWVQILGDTLMYVSSSRGGTMAVYSATAKDSTWNAPVLMPEPYNAGGENYNMFVCDSVPMLISDRNGNTDIYLFHEIPAEPDPEPTYEEKKRRFYWVFFLFDFDRDILNEEFYKDLNRLATEMRNFPDCRFEISGYTDSRGSDEYNDKLSQRRAETIKQMLVEREGYDPAVLEAVGYGERRLQVPNAQTEEEHAQNRRVEVRIILDETVGEIEQFDETTDEAKSAKEEDAAIDARNEAKKQEYEDYLQNFNNKRK
;
A
#
# COMPACT_ATOMS: atom_id res chain seq x y z
N MET A 1 2.23 -8.18 28.88
CA MET A 1 1.51 -7.14 28.14
C MET A 1 2.42 -6.13 27.42
N LYS A 2 3.64 -5.79 27.88
CA LYS A 2 4.54 -4.85 27.16
C LYS A 2 5.20 -5.40 25.88
N LYS A 3 5.32 -6.71 25.71
CA LYS A 3 5.93 -7.33 24.51
C LYS A 3 4.98 -7.46 23.31
N ILE A 4 3.67 -7.35 23.51
CA ILE A 4 2.66 -7.45 22.43
C ILE A 4 2.47 -6.07 21.75
N LEU A 5 2.66 -4.98 22.47
CA LEU A 5 2.50 -3.62 21.93
C LEU A 5 3.66 -3.23 20.97
N THR A 6 4.87 -3.79 21.20
CA THR A 6 6.05 -3.52 20.35
C THR A 6 5.98 -4.29 19.01
N ALA A 7 5.33 -5.45 19.00
CA ALA A 7 5.11 -6.23 17.77
C ALA A 7 4.04 -5.60 16.84
N PHE A 8 3.03 -4.93 17.42
CA PHE A 8 1.98 -4.27 16.65
C PHE A 8 2.47 -3.00 15.91
N LEU A 9 3.42 -2.28 16.49
CA LEU A 9 4.02 -1.08 15.86
C LEU A 9 5.07 -1.42 14.79
N ALA A 10 5.73 -2.56 14.87
CA ALA A 10 6.64 -3.03 13.82
C ALA A 10 5.90 -3.60 12.60
N LEU A 11 4.71 -4.19 12.79
CA LEU A 11 3.83 -4.61 11.68
C LEU A 11 3.26 -3.41 10.91
N CYS A 12 2.99 -2.27 11.56
CA CYS A 12 2.47 -1.08 10.87
C CYS A 12 3.47 -0.41 9.91
N SER A 13 4.77 -0.58 10.07
CA SER A 13 5.77 0.07 9.21
C SER A 13 6.17 -0.76 7.99
N ILE A 14 6.14 -2.08 8.09
CA ILE A 14 6.23 -2.97 6.91
C ILE A 14 4.93 -2.92 6.10
N SER A 15 3.79 -2.70 6.77
CA SER A 15 2.48 -2.55 6.13
C SER A 15 2.36 -1.29 5.28
N ALA A 16 3.06 -0.20 5.54
CA ALA A 16 2.87 1.02 4.75
C ALA A 16 3.44 0.92 3.32
N MET A 17 4.59 0.27 3.11
CA MET A 17 5.10 0.06 1.74
C MET A 17 4.48 -1.14 1.04
N ALA A 18 4.27 -2.24 1.76
CA ALA A 18 3.46 -3.35 1.26
C ALA A 18 2.05 -2.83 0.93
N ALA A 19 1.43 -2.01 1.78
CA ALA A 19 0.15 -1.40 1.52
C ALA A 19 0.16 -0.44 0.31
N ILE A 20 1.19 0.38 0.11
CA ILE A 20 1.28 1.23 -1.09
C ILE A 20 1.41 0.38 -2.35
N SER A 21 2.28 -0.63 -2.38
CA SER A 21 2.45 -1.51 -3.54
C SER A 21 1.25 -2.44 -3.75
N GLU A 22 0.62 -2.92 -2.69
CA GLU A 22 -0.63 -3.69 -2.74
C GLU A 22 -1.79 -2.83 -3.24
N LYS A 23 -1.96 -1.61 -2.74
CA LYS A 23 -2.99 -0.68 -3.22
C LYS A 23 -2.82 -0.29 -4.68
N TYR A 24 -1.59 -0.09 -5.16
CA TYR A 24 -1.34 0.07 -6.61
C TYR A 24 -1.75 -1.16 -7.41
N ALA A 25 -1.44 -2.36 -6.92
CA ALA A 25 -1.88 -3.62 -7.54
C ALA A 25 -3.42 -3.79 -7.50
N GLU A 26 -4.08 -3.19 -6.51
CA GLU A 26 -5.53 -3.14 -6.36
C GLU A 26 -6.21 -2.03 -7.17
N GLY A 27 -5.44 -1.21 -7.89
CA GLY A 27 -5.94 -0.16 -8.78
C GLY A 27 -6.21 1.19 -8.10
N TYR A 28 -5.74 1.39 -6.86
CA TYR A 28 -5.76 2.72 -6.22
C TYR A 28 -4.85 3.68 -6.97
N THR A 29 -5.28 4.91 -7.10
CA THR A 29 -4.49 6.01 -7.63
C THR A 29 -4.22 7.04 -6.55
N PHE A 30 -3.24 7.92 -6.78
CA PHE A 30 -2.89 8.96 -5.82
C PHE A 30 -2.92 10.31 -6.52
N ASP A 31 -3.78 11.19 -6.03
CA ASP A 31 -3.90 12.55 -6.57
C ASP A 31 -2.91 13.47 -5.86
N PRO A 32 -1.92 14.03 -6.57
CA PRO A 32 -1.00 14.97 -5.99
C PRO A 32 -1.66 16.35 -5.86
N THR A 33 -1.82 16.82 -4.63
CA THR A 33 -2.11 18.24 -4.38
C THR A 33 -0.82 18.98 -4.13
N VAL A 34 -0.77 20.24 -4.52
CA VAL A 34 0.43 21.07 -4.40
C VAL A 34 0.18 22.26 -3.50
N SER A 35 1.06 22.44 -2.49
CA SER A 35 1.16 23.69 -1.76
C SER A 35 2.14 24.57 -2.52
N SER A 36 1.64 25.43 -3.40
CA SER A 36 2.49 26.28 -4.25
C SER A 36 2.50 27.73 -3.78
N THR A 37 3.71 28.30 -3.74
CA THR A 37 3.93 29.73 -3.52
C THR A 37 4.92 30.26 -4.56
N GLU A 38 5.18 31.58 -4.58
CA GLU A 38 6.20 32.16 -5.44
C GLU A 38 7.65 31.79 -4.99
N GLU A 39 7.82 31.47 -3.71
CA GLU A 39 9.11 31.08 -3.14
C GLU A 39 9.27 29.55 -3.14
N LYS A 40 10.52 29.10 -3.31
CA LYS A 40 10.85 27.67 -3.23
C LYS A 40 10.58 27.12 -1.84
N GLU A 41 9.91 25.99 -1.79
CA GLU A 41 9.63 25.21 -0.58
C GLU A 41 10.48 23.95 -0.55
N PHE A 42 11.17 23.65 0.55
CA PHE A 42 12.05 22.49 0.66
C PHE A 42 12.35 22.11 2.11
N ALA A 43 13.09 21.03 2.34
CA ALA A 43 13.57 20.57 3.64
C ALA A 43 12.45 20.22 4.63
N LEU A 44 11.50 19.40 4.17
CA LEU A 44 10.47 18.81 5.03
C LEU A 44 11.11 17.98 6.14
N SER A 45 10.81 18.32 7.39
CA SER A 45 11.38 17.66 8.56
C SER A 45 10.32 17.43 9.62
N PRO A 46 10.22 16.23 10.21
CA PRO A 46 9.35 15.99 11.37
C PRO A 46 9.77 16.88 12.53
N TYR A 47 8.78 17.41 13.26
CA TYR A 47 9.01 18.32 14.37
C TYR A 47 8.12 17.94 15.57
N LYS A 48 7.97 18.85 16.54
CA LYS A 48 7.23 18.62 17.79
C LYS A 48 5.76 18.20 17.53
N ASP A 49 5.26 17.24 18.32
CA ASP A 49 3.83 16.93 18.47
C ASP A 49 3.02 16.84 17.15
N SER A 50 3.42 15.92 16.26
CA SER A 50 2.79 15.68 14.95
C SER A 50 2.80 16.89 14.02
N THR A 51 3.66 17.90 14.29
CA THR A 51 3.95 18.99 13.37
C THR A 51 5.18 18.65 12.52
N PHE A 52 5.33 19.33 11.43
CA PHE A 52 6.55 19.34 10.64
C PHE A 52 6.93 20.76 10.25
N ILE A 53 8.18 20.92 9.91
CA ILE A 53 8.74 22.18 9.45
C ILE A 53 9.28 22.03 8.03
N PHE A 54 9.29 23.12 7.33
CA PHE A 54 9.91 23.25 6.01
C PHE A 54 10.48 24.65 5.83
N LEU A 55 11.33 24.82 4.83
CA LEU A 55 11.88 26.10 4.43
C LEU A 55 11.05 26.66 3.28
N ARG A 56 10.65 27.93 3.39
CA ARG A 56 10.16 28.75 2.29
C ARG A 56 11.17 29.89 2.14
N GLY A 57 11.94 29.85 1.04
CA GLY A 57 13.14 30.68 0.92
C GLY A 57 14.12 30.40 2.07
N GLU A 58 14.46 31.42 2.84
CA GLU A 58 15.35 31.30 4.03
C GLU A 58 14.57 31.19 5.37
N THR A 59 13.25 31.16 5.34
CA THR A 59 12.41 31.19 6.53
C THR A 59 11.87 29.83 6.86
N VAL A 60 11.96 29.43 8.14
CA VAL A 60 11.38 28.18 8.64
C VAL A 60 9.90 28.38 8.92
N TYR A 61 9.07 27.56 8.31
CA TYR A 61 7.65 27.47 8.60
C TYR A 61 7.35 26.19 9.38
N VAL A 62 6.31 26.24 10.20
CA VAL A 62 5.75 25.07 10.90
C VAL A 62 4.30 24.91 10.52
N THR A 63 3.90 23.65 10.33
CA THR A 63 2.53 23.28 10.01
C THR A 63 2.24 21.85 10.52
N LYS A 64 1.02 21.39 10.35
CA LYS A 64 0.55 20.02 10.52
C LYS A 64 -0.43 19.72 9.40
N LEU A 65 -0.87 18.51 9.30
CA LEU A 65 -2.02 18.18 8.46
C LEU A 65 -3.32 18.51 9.19
N ASP A 66 -4.28 19.01 8.46
CA ASP A 66 -5.66 19.13 8.92
C ASP A 66 -6.39 17.77 8.87
N THR A 67 -7.66 17.72 9.19
CA THR A 67 -8.48 16.49 9.15
C THR A 67 -8.71 15.96 7.74
N LEU A 68 -8.31 16.71 6.71
CA LEU A 68 -8.42 16.38 5.31
C LEU A 68 -7.10 15.90 4.71
N GLY A 69 -6.02 15.93 5.50
CA GLY A 69 -4.68 15.65 5.03
C GLY A 69 -4.01 16.79 4.25
N GLU A 70 -4.60 18.02 4.30
CA GLU A 70 -4.00 19.22 3.68
C GLU A 70 -3.15 19.99 4.68
N LEU A 71 -2.28 20.88 4.17
CA LEU A 71 -1.47 21.73 5.03
C LEU A 71 -2.32 22.74 5.81
N ASP A 72 -2.32 22.62 7.12
CA ASP A 72 -3.04 23.53 8.02
C ASP A 72 -2.27 24.85 8.16
N ASN A 73 -2.59 25.84 7.32
CA ASN A 73 -2.15 27.23 7.37
C ASN A 73 -0.70 27.44 7.90
N PRO A 74 0.33 27.19 7.10
CA PRO A 74 1.73 27.27 7.55
C PRO A 74 2.08 28.61 8.17
N GLN A 75 2.69 28.59 9.35
CA GLN A 75 3.09 29.77 10.11
C GLN A 75 4.61 29.85 10.24
N VAL A 76 5.15 31.05 10.29
CA VAL A 76 6.58 31.26 10.58
C VAL A 76 6.91 30.64 11.94
N CYS A 77 7.87 29.74 11.95
CA CYS A 77 8.29 29.03 13.17
C CYS A 77 9.17 29.90 14.03
N LYS A 78 8.59 30.50 15.07
CA LYS A 78 9.30 31.41 16.00
C LYS A 78 10.42 30.71 16.79
N ASP A 79 10.37 29.41 16.93
CA ASP A 79 11.40 28.60 17.60
C ASP A 79 12.78 28.78 16.93
N PHE A 80 12.79 29.07 15.62
CA PHE A 80 14.01 29.26 14.83
C PHE A 80 14.46 30.72 14.67
N SER A 81 13.88 31.64 15.43
CA SER A 81 14.15 33.08 15.28
C SER A 81 15.61 33.50 15.50
N LYS A 82 16.44 32.66 16.14
CA LYS A 82 17.85 32.97 16.45
C LYS A 82 18.84 32.14 15.64
N ILE A 83 18.39 31.19 14.83
CA ILE A 83 19.26 30.34 14.03
C ILE A 83 18.80 30.31 12.57
N LYS A 84 19.75 30.12 11.66
CA LYS A 84 19.46 29.87 10.26
C LYS A 84 19.78 28.43 9.95
N VAL A 85 18.89 27.77 9.22
CA VAL A 85 19.07 26.42 8.72
C VAL A 85 18.98 26.46 7.19
N ASN A 86 19.66 25.55 6.51
CA ASN A 86 19.75 25.50 5.05
C ASN A 86 19.39 24.13 4.46
N GLY A 87 18.78 23.27 5.26
CA GLY A 87 18.39 21.92 4.89
C GLY A 87 17.54 21.26 5.98
N LEU A 88 17.50 19.94 6.01
CA LEU A 88 16.76 19.18 7.00
C LEU A 88 17.18 19.51 8.44
N VAL A 89 16.22 19.39 9.33
CA VAL A 89 16.40 19.51 10.77
C VAL A 89 16.00 18.18 11.43
N ALA A 90 16.95 17.54 12.08
CA ALA A 90 16.68 16.34 12.87
C ALA A 90 16.27 16.74 14.29
N TYR A 91 15.02 16.47 14.68
CA TYR A 91 14.53 16.72 16.04
C TYR A 91 14.69 15.49 16.93
N ASP A 92 15.51 15.64 17.98
CA ASP A 92 15.67 14.66 19.05
C ASP A 92 14.66 14.92 20.17
N LYS A 93 13.54 14.20 20.12
CA LYS A 93 12.48 14.29 21.13
C LYS A 93 12.96 13.85 22.52
N LYS A 94 13.86 12.84 22.58
CA LYS A 94 14.36 12.27 23.85
C LYS A 94 15.15 13.31 24.65
N ARG A 95 15.96 14.13 23.96
CA ARG A 95 16.88 15.10 24.58
C ARG A 95 16.43 16.54 24.42
N ASN A 96 15.33 16.78 23.71
CA ASN A 96 14.82 18.09 23.33
C ASN A 96 15.91 18.94 22.67
N ARG A 97 16.48 18.44 21.59
CA ARG A 97 17.56 19.04 20.79
C ARG A 97 17.21 18.99 19.32
N ILE A 98 17.88 19.83 18.54
CA ILE A 98 17.88 19.72 17.08
C ILE A 98 19.30 19.59 16.57
N TYR A 99 19.42 18.84 15.46
CA TYR A 99 20.63 18.76 14.66
C TYR A 99 20.32 19.32 13.27
N TYR A 100 21.21 20.15 12.74
CA TYR A 100 21.02 20.82 11.47
C TYR A 100 22.36 21.13 10.81
N SER A 101 22.35 21.38 9.51
CA SER A 101 23.54 21.80 8.76
C SER A 101 23.67 23.31 8.82
N GLN A 102 24.90 23.78 8.97
CA GLN A 102 25.23 25.20 8.90
C GLN A 102 26.59 25.39 8.25
N TYR A 103 26.68 26.39 7.35
CA TYR A 103 27.95 26.77 6.74
C TYR A 103 28.92 27.31 7.78
N ASN A 104 30.12 26.71 7.77
CA ASN A 104 31.21 27.11 8.64
C ASN A 104 32.28 27.83 7.80
N LYS A 105 32.52 29.12 8.09
CA LYS A 105 33.46 29.97 7.35
C LYS A 105 34.91 29.52 7.47
N ASP A 106 35.29 28.92 8.62
CA ASP A 106 36.66 28.45 8.85
C ASP A 106 36.99 27.21 8.00
N TYR A 107 35.98 26.38 7.75
CA TYR A 107 36.10 25.14 6.97
C TYR A 107 35.66 25.29 5.52
N LYS A 108 35.00 26.39 5.19
CA LYS A 108 34.40 26.67 3.88
C LYS A 108 33.44 25.57 3.40
N SER A 109 32.72 24.96 4.31
CA SER A 109 31.75 23.90 4.07
C SER A 109 30.70 23.83 5.14
N ASP A 110 29.63 23.08 4.89
CA ASP A 110 28.59 22.80 5.86
C ASP A 110 29.02 21.73 6.87
N TYR A 111 28.64 21.91 8.12
CA TYR A 111 28.84 20.97 9.20
C TYR A 111 27.57 20.77 9.99
N LEU A 112 27.48 19.66 10.71
CA LEU A 112 26.39 19.41 11.64
C LEU A 112 26.57 20.19 12.94
N TYR A 113 25.53 20.89 13.31
CA TYR A 113 25.42 21.66 14.55
C TYR A 113 24.31 21.07 15.42
N GLU A 114 24.49 21.16 16.70
CA GLU A 114 23.54 20.80 17.74
C GLU A 114 23.07 22.08 18.43
N SER A 115 21.75 22.25 18.57
CA SER A 115 21.15 23.33 19.34
C SER A 115 20.24 22.79 20.43
N ILE A 116 20.19 23.54 21.52
CA ILE A 116 19.22 23.36 22.62
C ILE A 116 18.29 24.59 22.65
N CYS A 117 17.03 24.38 23.05
CA CYS A 117 16.12 25.50 23.21
C CYS A 117 16.25 26.18 24.58
N ASP A 118 15.91 27.44 24.65
CA ASP A 118 15.75 28.15 25.92
C ASP A 118 14.41 27.82 26.59
N LYS A 119 14.16 28.42 27.76
CA LYS A 119 12.92 28.24 28.53
C LYS A 119 11.64 28.62 27.80
N ASN A 120 11.75 29.39 26.71
CA ASN A 120 10.62 29.78 25.87
C ASN A 120 10.46 28.90 24.62
N GLY A 121 11.26 27.84 24.50
CA GLY A 121 11.23 26.92 23.35
C GLY A 121 12.01 27.42 22.13
N VAL A 122 12.73 28.58 22.23
CA VAL A 122 13.50 29.14 21.11
C VAL A 122 14.87 28.48 21.02
N TRP A 123 15.21 27.96 19.86
CA TRP A 123 16.52 27.33 19.59
C TRP A 123 17.63 28.37 19.62
N GLN A 124 18.68 28.10 20.39
CA GLN A 124 19.81 28.98 20.54
C GLN A 124 20.88 28.68 19.46
N PRO A 125 21.78 29.64 19.16
CA PRO A 125 22.88 29.39 18.23
C PRO A 125 23.60 28.08 18.58
N GLY A 126 23.67 27.16 17.62
CA GLY A 126 24.18 25.82 17.83
C GLY A 126 25.69 25.76 18.03
N THR A 127 26.14 24.68 18.61
CA THR A 127 27.55 24.31 18.66
C THR A 127 27.78 23.17 17.66
N ARG A 128 28.97 23.14 17.03
CA ARG A 128 29.31 22.04 16.13
C ARG A 128 29.24 20.71 16.87
N MET A 129 28.62 19.73 16.27
CA MET A 129 28.58 18.36 16.82
C MET A 129 29.99 17.80 17.05
N ARG A 130 30.17 17.18 18.21
CA ARG A 130 31.46 16.56 18.58
C ARG A 130 31.52 15.12 18.06
N ILE A 131 31.77 15.00 16.78
CA ILE A 131 31.89 13.71 16.09
C ILE A 131 33.35 13.28 16.11
N ARG A 132 33.65 12.07 16.61
CA ARG A 132 35.03 11.53 16.58
C ARG A 132 35.55 11.47 15.16
N GLY A 133 36.85 11.61 15.01
CA GLY A 133 37.48 11.60 13.70
C GLY A 133 37.33 12.88 12.88
N THR A 134 36.50 13.86 13.29
CA THR A 134 36.25 15.11 12.56
C THR A 134 36.71 16.37 13.31
N THR A 135 37.65 16.26 14.22
CA THR A 135 38.11 17.37 15.04
C THR A 135 39.19 18.22 14.35
N LYS A 136 39.18 19.53 14.63
CA LYS A 136 40.20 20.48 14.16
C LYS A 136 41.51 20.29 14.95
N SER A 137 42.64 20.20 14.26
CA SER A 137 43.95 20.28 14.92
C SER A 137 44.25 21.72 15.41
N ARG A 138 45.12 21.87 16.41
CA ARG A 138 45.61 23.17 16.87
C ARG A 138 46.26 24.01 15.77
N THR A 139 46.68 23.41 14.68
CA THR A 139 47.29 24.08 13.52
C THR A 139 46.31 24.55 12.45
N GLY A 140 44.98 24.43 12.72
CA GLY A 140 43.99 24.86 11.76
C GLY A 140 43.71 23.87 10.62
N GLN A 141 44.36 22.72 10.61
CA GLN A 141 44.11 21.64 9.64
C GLN A 141 43.09 20.66 10.16
N ASN A 142 42.21 20.16 9.29
CA ASN A 142 41.26 19.11 9.64
C ASN A 142 41.96 17.76 9.64
N PHE A 143 41.76 16.98 10.70
CA PHE A 143 42.26 15.62 10.80
C PHE A 143 41.13 14.65 11.14
N VAL A 144 41.15 13.49 10.53
CA VAL A 144 40.44 12.31 11.02
C VAL A 144 41.38 11.63 12.02
N GLN A 145 40.90 11.40 13.25
CA GLN A 145 41.66 10.67 14.26
C GLN A 145 41.04 9.29 14.40
N SER A 146 41.62 8.31 13.73
CA SER A 146 41.24 6.89 13.87
C SER A 146 42.47 6.11 14.38
N ALA A 147 42.27 5.28 15.39
CA ALA A 147 43.24 4.35 15.94
C ALA A 147 44.64 4.96 16.20
N GLY A 148 44.69 6.20 16.65
CA GLY A 148 45.96 6.88 17.00
C GLY A 148 46.71 7.52 15.81
N TRP A 149 46.14 7.46 14.62
CA TRP A 149 46.71 8.10 13.42
C TRP A 149 45.95 9.37 13.07
N ASN A 150 46.66 10.43 12.65
CA ASN A 150 46.07 11.67 12.19
C ASN A 150 46.09 11.75 10.67
N TYR A 151 44.96 11.75 10.03
CA TYR A 151 44.82 11.93 8.59
C TYR A 151 44.44 13.36 8.25
N ARG A 152 45.05 13.93 7.20
CA ARG A 152 44.73 15.24 6.68
C ARG A 152 43.44 15.12 5.85
N LEU A 153 42.36 15.80 6.29
CA LEU A 153 41.13 15.84 5.52
C LEU A 153 41.20 16.90 4.42
N PRO A 154 40.72 16.60 3.22
CA PRO A 154 40.54 17.62 2.18
C PRO A 154 39.62 18.75 2.64
N TYR A 155 39.85 19.96 2.16
CA TYR A 155 39.13 21.18 2.56
C TYR A 155 37.63 21.24 2.18
N LEU A 156 37.11 20.25 1.47
CA LEU A 156 35.77 20.30 0.84
C LEU A 156 34.79 19.27 1.42
N GLN A 157 34.95 18.87 2.67
CA GLN A 157 33.98 17.96 3.30
C GLN A 157 32.78 18.74 3.80
N GLY A 158 31.60 18.38 3.28
CA GLY A 158 30.32 18.87 3.76
C GLY A 158 29.51 17.78 4.45
N PHE A 159 28.68 18.20 5.40
CA PHE A 159 27.75 17.35 6.13
C PHE A 159 26.37 18.00 6.01
N TYR A 160 25.41 17.30 5.41
CA TYR A 160 24.15 17.87 4.96
C TYR A 160 22.98 17.03 5.46
N ASN A 161 21.83 17.67 5.57
CA ASN A 161 20.51 17.06 5.70
C ASN A 161 20.42 15.96 6.76
N PRO A 162 20.66 16.28 8.06
CA PRO A 162 20.59 15.29 9.13
C PRO A 162 19.16 14.78 9.33
N ALA A 163 19.03 13.46 9.61
CA ALA A 163 17.80 12.82 9.98
C ALA A 163 18.01 11.92 11.20
N MET A 164 17.09 12.01 12.17
CA MET A 164 17.17 11.25 13.42
C MET A 164 16.54 9.88 13.25
N ALA A 165 17.22 8.81 13.65
CA ALA A 165 16.60 7.51 13.81
C ALA A 165 15.57 7.53 14.95
N LYS A 166 14.53 6.69 14.85
CA LYS A 166 13.41 6.64 15.80
C LYS A 166 13.86 6.40 17.26
N ASN A 167 14.94 5.67 17.48
CA ASN A 167 15.51 5.43 18.80
C ASN A 167 16.24 6.65 19.39
N ASN A 168 16.43 7.72 18.62
CA ASN A 168 17.16 8.95 18.95
C ASN A 168 18.64 8.74 19.36
N ASP A 169 19.25 7.61 19.02
CA ASP A 169 20.65 7.32 19.35
C ASP A 169 21.57 7.31 18.11
N ARG A 170 20.97 7.56 16.91
CA ARG A 170 21.66 7.61 15.64
C ARG A 170 21.18 8.80 14.81
N VAL A 171 22.13 9.50 14.19
CA VAL A 171 21.85 10.56 13.20
C VAL A 171 22.41 10.13 11.84
N TYR A 172 21.54 10.05 10.83
CA TYR A 172 21.93 9.91 9.44
C TYR A 172 22.14 11.29 8.82
N PHE A 173 23.01 11.37 7.82
CA PHE A 173 23.27 12.61 7.07
C PHE A 173 23.91 12.27 5.73
N SER A 174 23.86 13.17 4.77
CA SER A 174 24.64 13.07 3.55
C SER A 174 25.98 13.80 3.69
N THR A 175 26.99 13.34 3.01
CA THR A 175 28.33 13.91 3.11
C THR A 175 29.15 13.76 1.84
N THR A 176 30.10 14.69 1.65
CA THR A 176 31.13 14.63 0.62
C THR A 176 32.50 14.24 1.19
N MET A 177 32.53 13.46 2.27
CA MET A 177 33.78 12.98 2.91
C MET A 177 34.62 12.15 1.96
N GLU A 178 35.92 12.06 2.27
CA GLU A 178 36.80 11.08 1.61
C GLU A 178 36.29 9.66 1.81
N GLY A 179 36.23 8.88 0.73
CA GLY A 179 35.74 7.51 0.75
C GLY A 179 34.26 7.33 0.34
N VAL A 180 33.56 8.42 -0.02
CA VAL A 180 32.26 8.33 -0.68
C VAL A 180 32.37 7.66 -2.05
N LYS A 181 31.30 6.97 -2.48
CA LYS A 181 31.25 6.30 -3.77
C LYS A 181 30.83 7.25 -4.90
N GLY A 182 29.90 8.16 -4.58
CA GLY A 182 29.39 9.20 -5.47
C GLY A 182 29.91 10.59 -5.11
N GLY A 183 29.16 11.63 -5.46
CA GLY A 183 29.45 13.01 -5.01
C GLY A 183 29.01 13.21 -3.58
N ARG A 184 27.84 12.67 -3.20
CA ARG A 184 27.31 12.61 -1.84
C ARG A 184 26.86 11.19 -1.51
N ASP A 185 27.19 10.74 -0.31
CA ASP A 185 26.78 9.45 0.22
C ASP A 185 26.12 9.60 1.57
N ILE A 186 25.25 8.66 1.94
CA ILE A 186 24.61 8.59 3.25
C ILE A 186 25.54 7.91 4.25
N TYR A 187 25.76 8.60 5.35
CA TYR A 187 26.50 8.13 6.52
C TYR A 187 25.65 8.27 7.76
N TYR A 188 26.09 7.66 8.85
CA TYR A 188 25.48 7.86 10.17
C TYR A 188 26.54 7.93 11.26
N VAL A 189 26.14 8.52 12.39
CA VAL A 189 26.89 8.51 13.64
C VAL A 189 25.99 8.02 14.76
N ASP A 190 26.54 7.18 15.63
CA ASP A 190 25.89 6.75 16.87
C ASP A 190 26.38 7.59 18.03
N ILE A 191 25.50 7.83 19.02
CA ILE A 191 25.94 8.51 20.24
C ILE A 191 26.90 7.60 21.02
N GLU A 192 28.00 8.17 21.51
CA GLU A 192 28.98 7.46 22.32
C GLU A 192 28.86 7.83 23.79
N ASN A 193 28.78 9.14 24.08
CA ASN A 193 28.61 9.67 25.41
C ASN A 193 27.56 10.78 25.40
N GLU A 194 26.40 10.51 25.99
CA GLU A 194 25.26 11.43 26.00
C GLU A 194 25.52 12.67 26.86
N GLU A 195 26.17 12.53 28.02
CA GLU A 195 26.46 13.63 28.92
C GLU A 195 27.47 14.61 28.33
N GLU A 196 28.52 14.07 27.72
CA GLU A 196 29.55 14.87 27.05
C GLU A 196 29.18 15.27 25.62
N ARG A 197 28.07 14.77 25.08
CA ARG A 197 27.60 15.00 23.70
C ARG A 197 28.64 14.60 22.65
N ILE A 198 29.20 13.40 22.82
CA ILE A 198 30.21 12.83 21.90
C ILE A 198 29.52 11.80 21.03
N TRP A 199 29.74 11.89 19.72
CA TRP A 199 29.31 10.95 18.70
C TRP A 199 30.50 10.14 18.19
N LYS A 200 30.24 8.86 17.86
CA LYS A 200 31.24 7.97 17.26
C LYS A 200 31.72 8.47 15.90
N GLU A 201 32.71 7.79 15.33
CA GLU A 201 33.15 8.05 13.97
C GLU A 201 32.02 7.80 12.95
N PRO A 202 31.98 8.57 11.84
CA PRO A 202 31.00 8.35 10.79
C PRO A 202 31.16 7.00 10.12
N VAL A 203 30.05 6.31 9.90
CA VAL A 203 29.98 5.02 9.23
C VAL A 203 29.11 5.14 7.99
N ALA A 204 29.58 4.62 6.84
CA ALA A 204 28.77 4.58 5.63
C ALA A 204 27.51 3.74 5.85
N ALA A 205 26.36 4.23 5.39
CA ALA A 205 25.11 3.48 5.43
C ALA A 205 25.14 2.41 4.35
N GLU A 206 25.64 1.24 4.71
CA GLU A 206 25.84 0.12 3.78
C GLU A 206 24.51 -0.31 3.15
N GLY A 207 24.52 -0.57 1.84
CA GLY A 207 23.35 -0.89 1.04
C GLY A 207 22.69 0.32 0.36
N LEU A 208 22.80 1.53 0.92
CA LEU A 208 22.14 2.72 0.36
C LEU A 208 22.93 3.38 -0.77
N ASN A 209 24.26 3.49 -0.62
CA ASN A 209 25.12 4.34 -1.43
C ASN A 209 25.50 3.70 -2.77
N SER A 210 25.48 4.51 -3.83
CA SER A 210 25.84 4.14 -5.20
C SER A 210 27.01 5.01 -5.73
N THR A 211 27.22 5.03 -7.04
CA THR A 211 28.17 5.96 -7.69
C THR A 211 27.54 7.30 -8.05
N ALA A 212 26.28 7.50 -7.69
CA ALA A 212 25.54 8.75 -7.85
C ALA A 212 25.48 9.53 -6.53
N ASP A 213 24.74 10.63 -6.50
CA ASP A 213 24.48 11.38 -5.27
C ASP A 213 23.31 10.75 -4.52
N GLU A 214 23.47 10.49 -3.22
CA GLU A 214 22.44 10.14 -2.27
C GLU A 214 22.28 11.25 -1.23
N ASP A 215 21.04 11.73 -1.03
CA ASP A 215 20.76 12.83 -0.11
C ASP A 215 19.33 12.72 0.49
N TRP A 216 18.93 13.67 1.32
CA TRP A 216 17.55 13.85 1.83
C TRP A 216 16.94 12.59 2.44
N VAL A 217 17.66 12.00 3.41
CA VAL A 217 17.20 10.80 4.10
C VAL A 217 16.06 11.11 5.05
N GLN A 218 15.02 10.29 5.03
CA GLN A 218 13.95 10.29 6.02
C GLN A 218 13.70 8.86 6.50
N ILE A 219 13.48 8.69 7.80
CA ILE A 219 13.36 7.39 8.43
C ILE A 219 11.94 7.23 8.97
N LEU A 220 11.26 6.17 8.53
CA LEU A 220 9.94 5.81 8.99
C LEU A 220 10.02 4.55 9.88
N GLY A 221 9.93 4.75 11.17
CA GLY A 221 10.20 3.67 12.13
C GLY A 221 11.68 3.29 12.15
N ASP A 222 11.97 2.00 12.39
CA ASP A 222 13.34 1.46 12.38
C ASP A 222 13.58 0.54 11.18
N THR A 223 12.60 0.42 10.28
CA THR A 223 12.56 -0.61 9.23
C THR A 223 12.48 -0.06 7.81
N LEU A 224 12.12 1.20 7.65
CA LEU A 224 11.94 1.83 6.35
C LEU A 224 12.64 3.19 6.30
N MET A 225 13.32 3.43 5.19
CA MET A 225 13.99 4.69 4.89
C MET A 225 13.63 5.14 3.49
N TYR A 226 13.31 6.42 3.34
CA TYR A 226 13.30 7.09 2.05
C TYR A 226 14.64 7.79 1.84
N VAL A 227 15.19 7.63 0.65
CA VAL A 227 16.43 8.26 0.24
C VAL A 227 16.25 8.87 -1.15
N SER A 228 16.75 10.08 -1.36
CA SER A 228 16.74 10.71 -2.66
C SER A 228 18.08 10.40 -3.35
N SER A 229 18.05 9.98 -4.60
CA SER A 229 19.26 9.61 -5.34
C SER A 229 19.16 9.98 -6.81
N SER A 230 20.28 10.42 -7.36
CA SER A 230 20.45 10.72 -8.79
C SER A 230 20.89 9.50 -9.63
N ARG A 231 20.82 8.27 -9.08
CA ARG A 231 21.27 7.03 -9.77
C ARG A 231 20.53 6.72 -11.06
N GLY A 232 19.35 7.28 -11.27
CA GLY A 232 18.59 7.23 -12.53
C GLY A 232 18.87 8.37 -13.51
N GLY A 233 19.82 9.28 -13.19
CA GLY A 233 20.17 10.45 -13.99
C GLY A 233 19.56 11.77 -13.47
N THR A 234 18.37 11.73 -12.90
CA THR A 234 17.70 12.84 -12.19
C THR A 234 17.49 12.45 -10.73
N MET A 235 17.35 13.44 -9.85
CA MET A 235 17.03 13.19 -8.45
C MET A 235 15.64 12.58 -8.32
N ALA A 236 15.55 11.41 -7.74
CA ALA A 236 14.33 10.66 -7.54
C ALA A 236 14.27 10.04 -6.14
N VAL A 237 13.09 9.76 -5.66
CA VAL A 237 12.87 9.13 -4.36
C VAL A 237 12.90 7.61 -4.49
N TYR A 238 13.66 7.00 -3.60
CA TYR A 238 13.78 5.56 -3.43
C TYR A 238 13.39 5.18 -2.01
N SER A 239 12.97 3.95 -1.82
CA SER A 239 12.72 3.37 -0.51
C SER A 239 13.68 2.22 -0.25
N ALA A 240 14.13 2.08 0.98
CA ALA A 240 14.97 0.98 1.44
C ALA A 240 14.42 0.39 2.72
N THR A 241 14.39 -0.94 2.81
CA THR A 241 14.00 -1.66 4.03
C THR A 241 15.23 -2.07 4.81
N ALA A 242 15.11 -2.11 6.13
CA ALA A 242 16.19 -2.55 7.00
C ALA A 242 16.49 -4.04 6.80
N LYS A 243 17.79 -4.37 6.85
CA LYS A 243 18.30 -5.74 6.80
C LYS A 243 19.36 -5.92 7.87
N ASP A 244 19.03 -6.61 8.95
CA ASP A 244 19.90 -6.79 10.11
C ASP A 244 20.43 -5.44 10.63
N SER A 245 21.74 -5.17 10.48
CA SER A 245 22.39 -3.90 10.83
C SER A 245 22.64 -2.97 9.64
N THR A 246 22.15 -3.32 8.44
CA THR A 246 22.36 -2.61 7.16
C THR A 246 21.01 -2.30 6.50
N TRP A 247 21.04 -1.91 5.23
CA TRP A 247 19.86 -1.65 4.41
C TRP A 247 19.87 -2.52 3.15
N ASN A 248 18.71 -2.95 2.70
CA ASN A 248 18.54 -3.50 1.36
C ASN A 248 18.81 -2.41 0.31
N ALA A 249 19.14 -2.81 -0.89
CA ALA A 249 19.31 -1.88 -1.99
C ALA A 249 18.03 -1.05 -2.21
N PRO A 250 18.14 0.28 -2.36
CA PRO A 250 16.98 1.15 -2.54
C PRO A 250 16.22 0.82 -3.83
N VAL A 251 14.90 0.78 -3.71
CA VAL A 251 13.95 0.55 -4.81
C VAL A 251 13.31 1.88 -5.20
N LEU A 252 13.25 2.17 -6.49
CA LEU A 252 12.62 3.38 -7.01
C LEU A 252 11.14 3.41 -6.60
N MET A 253 10.69 4.52 -6.02
CA MET A 253 9.26 4.72 -5.76
C MET A 253 8.50 4.86 -7.08
N PRO A 254 7.31 4.27 -7.21
CA PRO A 254 6.52 4.34 -8.44
C PRO A 254 6.00 5.75 -8.72
N GLU A 255 5.38 5.95 -9.87
CA GLU A 255 4.52 7.10 -10.10
C GLU A 255 3.29 7.02 -9.15
N PRO A 256 2.73 8.16 -8.73
CA PRO A 256 3.05 9.53 -9.15
C PRO A 256 4.19 10.20 -8.35
N TYR A 257 4.86 9.49 -7.44
CA TYR A 257 5.89 10.09 -6.59
C TYR A 257 7.08 10.62 -7.42
N ASN A 258 7.52 9.87 -8.42
CA ASN A 258 8.62 10.25 -9.30
C ASN A 258 8.16 10.74 -10.69
N ALA A 259 6.95 11.29 -10.80
CA ALA A 259 6.43 11.84 -12.04
C ALA A 259 7.04 13.19 -12.38
N GLY A 260 7.83 13.27 -13.46
CA GLY A 260 8.44 14.51 -13.98
C GLY A 260 9.41 15.18 -13.01
N GLY A 261 10.26 16.09 -13.50
CA GLY A 261 11.15 16.91 -12.70
C GLY A 261 12.11 16.18 -11.74
N GLU A 262 12.67 16.91 -10.79
CA GLU A 262 13.42 16.38 -9.66
C GLU A 262 12.46 16.14 -8.49
N ASN A 263 12.58 14.97 -7.85
CA ASN A 263 11.73 14.53 -6.75
C ASN A 263 12.62 14.08 -5.59
N TYR A 264 12.45 14.68 -4.42
CA TYR A 264 13.31 14.41 -3.28
C TYR A 264 12.62 14.67 -1.94
N ASN A 265 13.30 14.32 -0.84
CA ASN A 265 12.87 14.57 0.53
C ASN A 265 11.47 14.03 0.83
N MET A 266 11.22 12.75 0.50
CA MET A 266 9.94 12.12 0.82
C MET A 266 9.78 11.97 2.32
N PHE A 267 8.61 12.33 2.81
CA PHE A 267 8.22 12.31 4.21
C PHE A 267 6.77 11.80 4.32
N VAL A 268 6.44 11.06 5.35
CA VAL A 268 5.07 10.57 5.60
C VAL A 268 4.60 11.06 6.96
N CYS A 269 3.48 11.75 6.98
CA CYS A 269 2.82 12.23 8.19
C CYS A 269 1.35 11.80 8.18
N ASP A 270 0.87 11.19 9.28
CA ASP A 270 -0.51 10.74 9.42
C ASP A 270 -1.05 9.97 8.19
N SER A 271 -0.22 9.08 7.66
CA SER A 271 -0.47 8.27 6.46
C SER A 271 -0.51 9.05 5.13
N VAL A 272 -0.28 10.36 5.12
CA VAL A 272 -0.18 11.16 3.89
C VAL A 272 1.29 11.25 3.47
N PRO A 273 1.68 10.67 2.33
CA PRO A 273 2.99 10.85 1.75
C PRO A 273 3.14 12.28 1.23
N MET A 274 4.30 12.87 1.46
CA MET A 274 4.67 14.20 0.96
C MET A 274 6.08 14.15 0.39
N LEU A 275 6.36 14.94 -0.63
CA LEU A 275 7.71 15.14 -1.13
C LEU A 275 7.89 16.54 -1.70
N ILE A 276 9.13 16.88 -1.97
CA ILE A 276 9.50 18.08 -2.68
C ILE A 276 9.70 17.74 -4.16
N SER A 277 9.12 18.56 -5.03
CA SER A 277 9.30 18.39 -6.48
C SER A 277 9.29 19.73 -7.21
N ASP A 278 10.03 19.79 -8.31
CA ASP A 278 10.01 20.93 -9.25
C ASP A 278 9.24 20.63 -10.54
N ARG A 279 8.43 19.56 -10.55
CA ARG A 279 7.67 19.06 -11.73
C ARG A 279 6.79 20.14 -12.41
N ASN A 280 6.36 21.15 -11.68
CA ASN A 280 5.57 22.28 -12.20
C ASN A 280 6.41 23.55 -12.45
N GLY A 281 7.74 23.45 -12.43
CA GLY A 281 8.67 24.56 -12.72
C GLY A 281 9.07 25.39 -11.50
N ASN A 282 8.43 25.18 -10.34
CA ASN A 282 8.87 25.69 -9.04
C ASN A 282 9.10 24.51 -8.09
N THR A 283 9.88 24.72 -7.04
CA THR A 283 10.15 23.73 -6.01
C THR A 283 9.10 23.84 -4.93
N ASP A 284 8.17 22.89 -4.89
CA ASP A 284 6.99 22.93 -4.03
C ASP A 284 6.81 21.62 -3.25
N ILE A 285 5.97 21.66 -2.21
CA ILE A 285 5.53 20.50 -1.43
C ILE A 285 4.34 19.87 -2.15
N TYR A 286 4.46 18.58 -2.45
CA TYR A 286 3.38 17.75 -2.99
C TYR A 286 2.88 16.78 -1.93
N LEU A 287 1.56 16.74 -1.73
CA LEU A 287 0.85 15.81 -0.86
C LEU A 287 0.11 14.80 -1.74
N PHE A 288 0.10 13.54 -1.33
CA PHE A 288 -0.49 12.46 -2.12
C PHE A 288 -1.67 11.84 -1.37
N HIS A 289 -2.87 12.07 -1.89
CA HIS A 289 -4.11 11.51 -1.35
C HIS A 289 -4.49 10.24 -2.09
N GLU A 290 -4.88 9.22 -1.35
CA GLU A 290 -5.38 7.98 -1.93
C GLU A 290 -6.76 8.22 -2.57
N ILE A 291 -6.89 7.78 -3.83
CA ILE A 291 -8.18 7.68 -4.51
C ILE A 291 -8.46 6.18 -4.65
N PRO A 292 -9.53 5.67 -4.02
CA PRO A 292 -9.93 4.30 -4.21
C PRO A 292 -10.09 3.95 -5.69
N ALA A 293 -9.81 2.71 -6.08
CA ALA A 293 -10.04 2.25 -7.43
C ALA A 293 -11.51 2.44 -7.80
N GLU A 294 -11.76 2.95 -9.00
CA GLU A 294 -13.11 2.98 -9.53
C GLU A 294 -13.64 1.53 -9.60
N PRO A 295 -14.83 1.25 -9.07
CA PRO A 295 -15.37 -0.10 -9.10
C PRO A 295 -15.51 -0.58 -10.55
N ASP A 296 -15.22 -1.86 -10.77
CA ASP A 296 -15.42 -2.45 -12.08
C ASP A 296 -16.87 -2.23 -12.55
N PRO A 297 -17.11 -1.98 -13.83
CA PRO A 297 -18.46 -1.77 -14.33
C PRO A 297 -19.31 -3.01 -14.02
N GLU A 298 -20.54 -2.78 -13.55
CA GLU A 298 -21.46 -3.90 -13.29
C GLU A 298 -21.58 -4.78 -14.54
N PRO A 299 -21.56 -6.10 -14.37
CA PRO A 299 -21.67 -7.00 -15.51
C PRO A 299 -22.93 -6.71 -16.30
N THR A 300 -22.80 -6.69 -17.60
CA THR A 300 -23.90 -6.44 -18.53
C THR A 300 -24.96 -7.53 -18.41
N TYR A 301 -26.18 -7.25 -18.90
CA TYR A 301 -27.26 -8.23 -18.93
C TYR A 301 -26.84 -9.54 -19.62
N GLU A 302 -26.11 -9.44 -20.73
CA GLU A 302 -25.60 -10.62 -21.46
C GLU A 302 -24.55 -11.41 -20.68
N GLU A 303 -23.69 -10.72 -19.93
CA GLU A 303 -22.73 -11.40 -19.03
C GLU A 303 -23.44 -12.09 -17.86
N LYS A 304 -24.43 -11.43 -17.27
CA LYS A 304 -25.28 -12.03 -16.21
C LYS A 304 -26.03 -13.26 -16.74
N LYS A 305 -26.53 -13.24 -17.98
CA LYS A 305 -27.17 -14.40 -18.64
C LYS A 305 -26.20 -15.59 -18.75
N ARG A 306 -24.97 -15.33 -19.21
CA ARG A 306 -23.94 -16.39 -19.36
C ARG A 306 -23.51 -17.00 -18.05
N ARG A 307 -23.49 -16.22 -16.97
CA ARG A 307 -23.10 -16.63 -15.62
C ARG A 307 -24.25 -17.23 -14.82
N PHE A 308 -25.49 -17.19 -15.32
CA PHE A 308 -26.63 -17.73 -14.59
C PHE A 308 -26.54 -19.25 -14.46
N TYR A 309 -26.30 -19.70 -13.24
CA TYR A 309 -26.20 -21.10 -12.89
C TYR A 309 -26.69 -21.33 -11.47
N TRP A 310 -27.57 -22.32 -11.29
CA TRP A 310 -28.09 -22.67 -9.99
C TRP A 310 -28.04 -24.17 -9.76
N VAL A 311 -27.66 -24.63 -8.54
CA VAL A 311 -27.54 -26.04 -8.18
C VAL A 311 -28.37 -26.34 -6.95
N PHE A 312 -29.08 -27.46 -7.02
CA PHE A 312 -29.78 -28.04 -5.88
C PHE A 312 -29.23 -29.44 -5.57
N PHE A 313 -28.82 -29.70 -4.35
CA PHE A 313 -28.41 -31.00 -3.83
C PHE A 313 -29.53 -31.58 -2.97
N LEU A 314 -30.62 -32.12 -3.56
CA LEU A 314 -31.90 -32.14 -2.89
C LEU A 314 -32.57 -33.49 -2.76
N PHE A 315 -32.04 -34.52 -3.41
CA PHE A 315 -32.74 -35.75 -3.46
C PHE A 315 -32.07 -36.81 -2.60
N ASP A 316 -32.85 -37.39 -1.69
CA ASP A 316 -32.46 -38.63 -1.03
C ASP A 316 -32.19 -39.74 -2.04
N PHE A 317 -31.46 -40.75 -1.59
CA PHE A 317 -31.23 -41.95 -2.42
C PHE A 317 -32.57 -42.49 -2.91
N ASP A 318 -32.67 -42.72 -4.22
CA ASP A 318 -33.84 -43.30 -4.89
C ASP A 318 -35.16 -42.52 -4.70
N ARG A 319 -35.07 -41.19 -4.50
CA ARG A 319 -36.26 -40.33 -4.37
C ARG A 319 -36.24 -39.20 -5.41
N ASP A 320 -37.43 -38.79 -5.79
CA ASP A 320 -37.76 -37.69 -6.70
C ASP A 320 -38.69 -36.63 -6.06
N ILE A 321 -38.86 -36.68 -4.73
CA ILE A 321 -39.69 -35.76 -3.97
C ILE A 321 -38.80 -34.81 -3.15
N LEU A 322 -39.13 -33.54 -3.17
CA LEU A 322 -38.41 -32.50 -2.42
C LEU A 322 -38.92 -32.39 -0.99
N ASN A 323 -38.01 -32.18 -0.07
CA ASN A 323 -38.31 -31.81 1.31
C ASN A 323 -38.75 -30.34 1.43
N GLU A 324 -39.58 -29.99 2.42
CA GLU A 324 -40.09 -28.62 2.61
C GLU A 324 -39.01 -27.57 2.84
N GLU A 325 -37.83 -27.97 3.29
CA GLU A 325 -36.70 -27.07 3.51
C GLU A 325 -36.21 -26.42 2.22
N PHE A 326 -36.40 -27.07 1.09
CA PHE A 326 -35.94 -26.60 -0.23
C PHE A 326 -36.91 -25.61 -0.90
N TYR A 327 -38.08 -25.38 -0.35
CA TYR A 327 -38.97 -24.36 -0.93
C TYR A 327 -38.41 -22.95 -0.82
N LYS A 328 -37.55 -22.67 0.15
CA LYS A 328 -36.85 -21.39 0.24
C LYS A 328 -35.87 -21.18 -0.88
N ASP A 329 -35.11 -22.23 -1.24
CA ASP A 329 -34.13 -22.17 -2.33
C ASP A 329 -34.82 -22.13 -3.68
N LEU A 330 -35.92 -22.84 -3.85
CA LEU A 330 -36.76 -22.74 -5.04
C LEU A 330 -37.31 -21.30 -5.23
N ASN A 331 -37.78 -20.67 -4.16
CA ASN A 331 -38.24 -19.27 -4.23
C ASN A 331 -37.11 -18.30 -4.59
N ARG A 332 -35.91 -18.51 -4.05
CA ARG A 332 -34.72 -17.72 -4.42
C ARG A 332 -34.39 -17.90 -5.88
N LEU A 333 -34.28 -19.14 -6.37
CA LEU A 333 -34.10 -19.42 -7.78
C LEU A 333 -35.13 -18.70 -8.64
N ALA A 334 -36.41 -18.82 -8.31
CA ALA A 334 -37.48 -18.17 -9.04
C ALA A 334 -37.35 -16.64 -9.04
N THR A 335 -36.86 -16.07 -7.95
CA THR A 335 -36.59 -14.63 -7.85
C THR A 335 -35.46 -14.23 -8.80
N GLU A 336 -34.36 -14.97 -8.82
CA GLU A 336 -33.24 -14.70 -9.72
C GLU A 336 -33.61 -14.91 -11.21
N MET A 337 -34.36 -15.96 -11.53
CA MET A 337 -34.85 -16.19 -12.87
C MET A 337 -35.73 -15.05 -13.40
N ARG A 338 -36.48 -14.34 -12.55
CA ARG A 338 -37.31 -13.17 -12.94
C ARG A 338 -36.48 -11.99 -13.46
N ASN A 339 -35.19 -11.94 -13.15
CA ASN A 339 -34.26 -10.96 -13.70
C ASN A 339 -33.98 -11.18 -15.21
N PHE A 340 -34.40 -12.34 -15.77
CA PHE A 340 -34.19 -12.75 -17.15
C PHE A 340 -35.51 -13.14 -17.82
N PRO A 341 -36.45 -12.20 -18.02
CA PRO A 341 -37.81 -12.49 -18.47
C PRO A 341 -37.92 -12.99 -19.92
N ASP A 342 -36.91 -12.74 -20.73
CA ASP A 342 -36.82 -13.14 -22.14
C ASP A 342 -36.03 -14.44 -22.37
N CYS A 343 -35.62 -15.08 -21.27
CA CYS A 343 -34.79 -16.29 -21.35
C CYS A 343 -35.59 -17.57 -21.19
N ARG A 344 -35.04 -18.65 -21.79
CA ARG A 344 -35.46 -20.03 -21.55
C ARG A 344 -34.46 -20.69 -20.61
N PHE A 345 -34.93 -21.62 -19.78
CA PHE A 345 -34.11 -22.27 -18.77
C PHE A 345 -34.11 -23.80 -18.96
N GLU A 346 -32.93 -24.40 -18.94
CA GLU A 346 -32.79 -25.85 -18.84
C GLU A 346 -32.67 -26.25 -17.38
N ILE A 347 -33.46 -27.21 -16.97
CA ILE A 347 -33.45 -27.84 -15.67
C ILE A 347 -32.88 -29.27 -15.85
N SER A 348 -31.63 -29.46 -15.46
CA SER A 348 -30.83 -30.65 -15.69
C SER A 348 -30.80 -31.54 -14.45
N GLY A 349 -31.32 -32.74 -14.52
CA GLY A 349 -31.33 -33.72 -13.42
C GLY A 349 -30.16 -34.71 -13.53
N TYR A 350 -29.58 -35.06 -12.36
CA TYR A 350 -28.46 -36.01 -12.26
C TYR A 350 -28.67 -37.03 -11.15
N THR A 351 -28.01 -38.17 -11.29
CA THR A 351 -27.96 -39.25 -10.30
C THR A 351 -26.53 -39.54 -9.86
N ASP A 352 -26.36 -40.28 -8.79
CA ASP A 352 -25.07 -40.91 -8.50
C ASP A 352 -24.84 -42.14 -9.40
N SER A 353 -23.68 -42.77 -9.30
CA SER A 353 -23.25 -43.91 -10.13
C SER A 353 -23.82 -45.24 -9.71
N ARG A 354 -24.81 -45.28 -8.80
CA ARG A 354 -25.43 -46.51 -8.32
C ARG A 354 -26.71 -46.79 -9.11
N GLY A 355 -26.80 -47.96 -9.69
CA GLY A 355 -27.93 -48.38 -10.50
C GLY A 355 -27.55 -48.69 -11.95
N SER A 356 -28.54 -48.94 -12.82
CA SER A 356 -28.31 -49.06 -14.25
C SER A 356 -28.52 -47.70 -14.96
N ASP A 357 -27.82 -47.48 -16.06
CA ASP A 357 -27.93 -46.29 -16.87
C ASP A 357 -29.39 -45.94 -17.21
N GLU A 358 -30.16 -46.96 -17.65
CA GLU A 358 -31.57 -46.80 -18.01
C GLU A 358 -32.43 -46.36 -16.79
N TYR A 359 -32.11 -46.88 -15.62
CA TYR A 359 -32.78 -46.49 -14.38
C TYR A 359 -32.40 -45.03 -13.99
N ASN A 360 -31.12 -44.71 -14.04
CA ASN A 360 -30.60 -43.38 -13.70
C ASN A 360 -31.12 -42.32 -14.67
N ASP A 361 -31.23 -42.61 -15.97
CA ASP A 361 -31.84 -41.72 -16.96
C ASP A 361 -33.30 -41.38 -16.60
N LYS A 362 -34.11 -42.40 -16.24
CA LYS A 362 -35.50 -42.18 -15.83
C LYS A 362 -35.63 -41.43 -14.51
N LEU A 363 -34.75 -41.71 -13.55
CA LEU A 363 -34.76 -41.05 -12.24
C LEU A 363 -34.36 -39.60 -12.34
N SER A 364 -33.29 -39.28 -13.09
CA SER A 364 -32.83 -37.92 -13.32
C SER A 364 -33.88 -37.10 -14.07
N GLN A 365 -34.55 -37.66 -15.07
CA GLN A 365 -35.63 -37.00 -15.78
C GLN A 365 -36.79 -36.62 -14.82
N ARG A 366 -37.24 -37.56 -13.98
CA ARG A 366 -38.29 -37.24 -12.98
C ARG A 366 -37.89 -36.13 -12.02
N ARG A 367 -36.62 -36.11 -11.59
CA ARG A 367 -36.10 -35.05 -10.72
C ARG A 367 -36.18 -33.66 -11.38
N ALA A 368 -35.74 -33.56 -12.64
CA ALA A 368 -35.84 -32.33 -13.42
C ALA A 368 -37.31 -31.89 -13.61
N GLU A 369 -38.20 -32.84 -13.93
CA GLU A 369 -39.62 -32.58 -14.07
C GLU A 369 -40.28 -32.13 -12.78
N THR A 370 -39.87 -32.67 -11.63
CA THR A 370 -40.34 -32.20 -10.30
C THR A 370 -40.04 -30.73 -10.07
N ILE A 371 -38.80 -30.30 -10.32
CA ILE A 371 -38.42 -28.90 -10.19
C ILE A 371 -39.20 -28.03 -11.20
N LYS A 372 -39.31 -28.43 -12.45
CA LYS A 372 -40.13 -27.74 -13.46
C LYS A 372 -41.59 -27.58 -13.00
N GLN A 373 -42.21 -28.66 -12.55
CA GLN A 373 -43.58 -28.62 -12.07
C GLN A 373 -43.76 -27.65 -10.90
N MET A 374 -42.80 -27.64 -9.97
CA MET A 374 -42.86 -26.74 -8.82
C MET A 374 -42.67 -25.26 -9.24
N LEU A 375 -41.78 -24.95 -10.19
CA LEU A 375 -41.66 -23.61 -10.72
C LEU A 375 -42.95 -23.14 -11.41
N VAL A 376 -43.65 -24.02 -12.11
CA VAL A 376 -44.94 -23.70 -12.75
C VAL A 376 -46.05 -23.55 -11.71
N GLU A 377 -46.24 -24.49 -10.83
CA GLU A 377 -47.39 -24.53 -9.91
C GLU A 377 -47.27 -23.55 -8.74
N ARG A 378 -46.06 -23.36 -8.21
CA ARG A 378 -45.86 -22.50 -7.04
C ARG A 378 -45.39 -21.11 -7.40
N GLU A 379 -44.51 -20.99 -8.37
CA GLU A 379 -43.85 -19.72 -8.73
C GLU A 379 -44.50 -19.04 -9.94
N GLY A 380 -45.38 -19.74 -10.65
CA GLY A 380 -46.18 -19.19 -11.75
C GLY A 380 -45.43 -19.06 -13.06
N TYR A 381 -44.35 -19.82 -13.28
CA TYR A 381 -43.59 -19.81 -14.52
C TYR A 381 -44.38 -20.43 -15.68
N ASP A 382 -44.22 -19.85 -16.89
CA ASP A 382 -44.73 -20.47 -18.10
C ASP A 382 -43.95 -21.78 -18.37
N PRO A 383 -44.61 -22.94 -18.52
CA PRO A 383 -43.95 -24.19 -18.81
C PRO A 383 -43.19 -24.18 -20.16
N ALA A 384 -43.52 -23.25 -21.07
CA ALA A 384 -42.86 -23.10 -22.38
C ALA A 384 -41.43 -22.55 -22.28
N VAL A 385 -41.12 -21.82 -21.21
CA VAL A 385 -39.77 -21.29 -20.99
C VAL A 385 -38.86 -22.23 -20.19
N LEU A 386 -39.39 -23.37 -19.76
CA LEU A 386 -38.70 -24.36 -18.94
C LEU A 386 -38.51 -25.67 -19.69
N GLU A 387 -37.27 -26.15 -19.81
CA GLU A 387 -36.95 -27.45 -20.39
C GLU A 387 -36.36 -28.36 -19.32
N ALA A 388 -36.94 -29.56 -19.12
CA ALA A 388 -36.49 -30.55 -18.12
C ALA A 388 -35.74 -31.67 -18.85
N VAL A 389 -34.48 -31.92 -18.48
CA VAL A 389 -33.62 -32.91 -19.09
C VAL A 389 -32.97 -33.80 -18.04
N GLY A 390 -33.05 -35.11 -18.19
CA GLY A 390 -32.35 -36.07 -17.33
C GLY A 390 -31.04 -36.54 -17.98
N TYR A 391 -29.96 -36.35 -17.26
CA TYR A 391 -28.62 -36.74 -17.72
C TYR A 391 -28.11 -38.06 -17.06
N GLY A 392 -28.87 -38.66 -16.15
CA GLY A 392 -28.43 -39.86 -15.44
C GLY A 392 -27.12 -39.61 -14.66
N GLU A 393 -26.19 -40.54 -14.82
CA GLU A 393 -24.85 -40.47 -14.21
C GLU A 393 -23.76 -39.91 -15.14
N ARG A 394 -24.12 -39.32 -16.30
CA ARG A 394 -23.16 -38.91 -17.33
C ARG A 394 -22.25 -37.75 -16.94
N ARG A 395 -22.63 -36.99 -15.92
CA ARG A 395 -21.84 -35.85 -15.42
C ARG A 395 -21.77 -35.90 -13.91
N LEU A 396 -20.94 -36.81 -13.37
CA LEU A 396 -20.70 -36.92 -11.94
C LEU A 396 -19.82 -35.75 -11.45
N GLN A 397 -20.23 -35.06 -10.40
CA GLN A 397 -19.34 -34.08 -9.71
C GLN A 397 -18.22 -34.78 -8.95
N VAL A 398 -18.51 -35.97 -8.40
CA VAL A 398 -17.53 -36.84 -7.75
C VAL A 398 -17.53 -38.20 -8.48
N PRO A 399 -16.66 -38.40 -9.51
CA PRO A 399 -16.68 -39.57 -10.35
C PRO A 399 -16.42 -40.89 -9.60
N ASN A 400 -15.61 -40.87 -8.55
CA ASN A 400 -15.21 -42.02 -7.75
C ASN A 400 -15.76 -41.93 -6.32
N ALA A 401 -17.01 -41.51 -6.16
CA ALA A 401 -17.65 -41.35 -4.87
C ALA A 401 -17.60 -42.67 -4.07
N GLN A 402 -17.12 -42.62 -2.83
CA GLN A 402 -16.99 -43.74 -1.90
C GLN A 402 -17.86 -43.56 -0.65
N THR A 403 -18.20 -42.34 -0.30
CA THR A 403 -19.01 -41.98 0.87
C THR A 403 -20.42 -41.57 0.44
N GLU A 404 -21.38 -41.63 1.37
CA GLU A 404 -22.75 -41.19 1.06
C GLU A 404 -22.81 -39.66 0.82
N GLU A 405 -21.94 -38.91 1.45
CA GLU A 405 -21.80 -37.48 1.24
C GLU A 405 -21.31 -37.16 -0.19
N GLU A 406 -20.36 -37.93 -0.70
CA GLU A 406 -19.86 -37.79 -2.08
C GLU A 406 -20.94 -38.23 -3.09
N HIS A 407 -21.67 -39.32 -2.82
CA HIS A 407 -22.80 -39.73 -3.65
C HIS A 407 -23.91 -38.68 -3.65
N ALA A 408 -24.17 -38.04 -2.50
CA ALA A 408 -25.16 -36.99 -2.38
C ALA A 408 -24.85 -35.77 -3.27
N GLN A 409 -23.58 -35.41 -3.46
CA GLN A 409 -23.17 -34.33 -4.36
C GLN A 409 -23.51 -34.63 -5.83
N ASN A 410 -23.50 -35.92 -6.22
CA ASN A 410 -23.88 -36.31 -7.57
C ASN A 410 -25.42 -36.25 -7.77
N ARG A 411 -26.24 -36.43 -6.73
CA ARG A 411 -27.71 -36.42 -6.79
C ARG A 411 -28.22 -34.96 -6.75
N ARG A 412 -28.15 -34.28 -7.87
CA ARG A 412 -28.47 -32.84 -7.96
C ARG A 412 -29.39 -32.53 -9.13
N VAL A 413 -29.91 -31.31 -9.09
CA VAL A 413 -30.51 -30.64 -10.24
C VAL A 413 -29.81 -29.30 -10.44
N GLU A 414 -29.50 -28.96 -11.66
CA GLU A 414 -28.92 -27.70 -12.09
C GLU A 414 -29.92 -26.93 -12.92
N VAL A 415 -29.89 -25.59 -12.84
CA VAL A 415 -30.69 -24.70 -13.70
C VAL A 415 -29.79 -23.67 -14.34
N ARG A 416 -29.90 -23.56 -15.66
CA ARG A 416 -29.11 -22.60 -16.46
C ARG A 416 -29.98 -21.96 -17.54
N ILE A 417 -29.56 -20.82 -18.05
CA ILE A 417 -30.18 -20.18 -19.19
C ILE A 417 -29.76 -20.91 -20.47
N ILE A 418 -30.74 -21.19 -21.34
CA ILE A 418 -30.46 -21.71 -22.69
C ILE A 418 -30.05 -20.50 -23.55
N LEU A 419 -28.76 -20.48 -23.96
CA LEU A 419 -28.26 -19.48 -24.87
C LEU A 419 -28.52 -19.93 -26.32
N ASP A 420 -29.07 -19.05 -27.16
CA ASP A 420 -29.24 -19.36 -28.59
C ASP A 420 -27.88 -19.56 -29.27
N GLU A 421 -27.71 -20.67 -29.99
CA GLU A 421 -26.44 -21.13 -30.58
C GLU A 421 -25.83 -20.21 -31.65
N THR A 422 -26.34 -19.00 -31.85
CA THR A 422 -25.86 -18.06 -32.88
C THR A 422 -24.68 -17.20 -32.45
N VAL A 423 -24.19 -17.34 -31.21
CA VAL A 423 -23.03 -16.60 -30.71
C VAL A 423 -21.91 -17.56 -30.31
N GLY A 424 -21.02 -17.87 -31.29
CA GLY A 424 -19.70 -18.47 -31.13
C GLY A 424 -19.61 -19.70 -30.23
N GLU A 425 -18.88 -20.72 -30.69
CA GLU A 425 -18.57 -21.93 -29.90
C GLU A 425 -18.24 -21.56 -28.45
N ILE A 426 -19.20 -21.80 -27.56
CA ILE A 426 -18.93 -21.77 -26.12
C ILE A 426 -18.06 -23.00 -25.87
N GLU A 427 -16.78 -22.81 -25.54
CA GLU A 427 -16.00 -23.87 -24.91
C GLU A 427 -16.87 -24.48 -23.81
N GLN A 428 -17.16 -25.77 -23.93
CA GLN A 428 -17.91 -26.51 -22.93
C GLN A 428 -17.02 -26.49 -21.68
N PHE A 429 -17.35 -25.60 -20.74
CA PHE A 429 -16.69 -25.55 -19.44
C PHE A 429 -16.98 -26.89 -18.75
N ASP A 430 -15.97 -27.72 -18.61
CA ASP A 430 -16.09 -29.01 -17.90
C ASP A 430 -16.11 -28.72 -16.40
N GLU A 431 -17.34 -28.56 -15.85
CA GLU A 431 -17.58 -28.19 -14.44
C GLU A 431 -17.21 -29.28 -13.43
N THR A 432 -16.70 -30.42 -13.90
CA THR A 432 -16.30 -31.55 -13.02
C THR A 432 -14.87 -31.41 -12.50
N THR A 433 -14.11 -30.42 -12.99
CA THR A 433 -12.71 -30.23 -12.59
C THR A 433 -12.59 -29.42 -11.29
N ASP A 434 -11.52 -29.66 -10.54
CA ASP A 434 -11.17 -28.85 -9.37
C ASP A 434 -10.97 -27.37 -9.75
N GLU A 435 -10.64 -27.10 -11.02
CA GLU A 435 -10.54 -25.77 -11.61
C GLU A 435 -11.89 -25.03 -11.66
N ALA A 436 -13.00 -25.74 -11.98
CA ALA A 436 -14.33 -25.13 -11.99
C ALA A 436 -14.86 -24.80 -10.58
N LYS A 437 -14.49 -25.59 -9.57
CA LYS A 437 -14.81 -25.29 -8.16
C LYS A 437 -14.02 -24.08 -7.67
N SER A 438 -12.73 -24.03 -8.02
CA SER A 438 -11.85 -22.90 -7.73
C SER A 438 -12.34 -21.62 -8.40
N ALA A 439 -12.81 -21.68 -9.66
CA ALA A 439 -13.36 -20.53 -10.37
C ALA A 439 -14.64 -19.98 -9.71
N LYS A 440 -15.53 -20.84 -9.18
CA LYS A 440 -16.74 -20.38 -8.45
C LYS A 440 -16.42 -19.71 -7.11
N GLU A 441 -15.43 -20.23 -6.38
CA GLU A 441 -14.95 -19.60 -5.15
C GLU A 441 -14.25 -18.27 -5.44
N GLU A 442 -13.53 -18.22 -6.57
CA GLU A 442 -12.86 -17.01 -7.06
C GLU A 442 -13.86 -15.96 -7.54
N ASP A 443 -14.90 -16.34 -8.29
CA ASP A 443 -15.98 -15.44 -8.70
C ASP A 443 -16.74 -14.84 -7.49
N ALA A 444 -17.08 -15.66 -6.49
CA ALA A 444 -17.71 -15.18 -5.27
C ALA A 444 -16.79 -14.24 -4.46
N ALA A 445 -15.50 -14.51 -4.45
CA ALA A 445 -14.51 -13.64 -3.81
C ALA A 445 -14.33 -12.31 -4.58
N ILE A 446 -14.37 -12.39 -5.93
CA ILE A 446 -14.33 -11.21 -6.81
C ILE A 446 -15.57 -10.34 -6.60
N ASP A 447 -16.77 -10.93 -6.54
CA ASP A 447 -18.01 -10.19 -6.31
C ASP A 447 -18.02 -9.49 -4.94
N ALA A 448 -17.59 -10.19 -3.88
CA ALA A 448 -17.47 -9.60 -2.55
C ALA A 448 -16.43 -8.45 -2.50
N ARG A 449 -15.35 -8.59 -3.25
CA ARG A 449 -14.30 -7.56 -3.37
C ARG A 449 -14.80 -6.34 -4.14
N ASN A 450 -15.57 -6.55 -5.20
CA ASN A 450 -16.16 -5.48 -6.01
C ASN A 450 -17.22 -4.68 -5.22
N GLU A 451 -18.04 -5.35 -4.41
CA GLU A 451 -18.98 -4.68 -3.50
C GLU A 451 -18.25 -3.82 -2.45
N ALA A 452 -17.15 -4.33 -1.90
CA ALA A 452 -16.33 -3.57 -0.95
C ALA A 452 -15.69 -2.33 -1.61
N LYS A 453 -15.14 -2.47 -2.82
CA LYS A 453 -14.59 -1.34 -3.61
C LYS A 453 -15.67 -0.30 -3.93
N LYS A 454 -16.87 -0.75 -4.31
CA LYS A 454 -17.99 0.14 -4.62
C LYS A 454 -18.38 0.98 -3.41
N GLN A 455 -18.48 0.37 -2.23
CA GLN A 455 -18.80 1.07 -1.00
C GLN A 455 -17.71 2.10 -0.63
N GLU A 456 -16.45 1.72 -0.73
CA GLU A 456 -15.31 2.60 -0.44
C GLU A 456 -15.27 3.81 -1.39
N TYR A 457 -15.52 3.59 -2.68
CA TYR A 457 -15.58 4.65 -3.69
C TYR A 457 -16.77 5.60 -3.48
N GLU A 458 -17.95 5.08 -3.13
CA GLU A 458 -19.12 5.88 -2.80
C GLU A 458 -18.87 6.74 -1.55
N ASP A 459 -18.26 6.17 -0.50
CA ASP A 459 -17.88 6.89 0.72
C ASP A 459 -16.87 8.00 0.41
N TYR A 460 -15.89 7.73 -0.46
CA TYR A 460 -14.94 8.73 -0.96
C TYR A 460 -15.67 9.89 -1.67
N LEU A 461 -16.54 9.60 -2.63
CA LEU A 461 -17.31 10.62 -3.37
C LEU A 461 -18.20 11.45 -2.45
N GLN A 462 -18.84 10.83 -1.47
CA GLN A 462 -19.67 11.52 -0.49
C GLN A 462 -18.85 12.47 0.37
N ASN A 463 -17.70 12.03 0.86
CA ASN A 463 -16.76 12.85 1.61
C ASN A 463 -16.20 13.99 0.77
N PHE A 464 -15.79 13.72 -0.47
CA PHE A 464 -15.28 14.71 -1.43
C PHE A 464 -16.31 15.82 -1.72
N ASN A 465 -17.58 15.44 -1.95
CA ASN A 465 -18.66 16.38 -2.23
C ASN A 465 -19.05 17.21 -0.98
N ASN A 466 -18.96 16.63 0.22
CA ASN A 466 -19.22 17.35 1.47
C ASN A 466 -18.12 18.38 1.78
N LYS A 467 -16.89 18.15 1.34
CA LYS A 467 -15.75 19.08 1.51
C LYS A 467 -15.83 20.33 0.62
N ARG A 468 -16.54 20.25 -0.51
CA ARG A 468 -16.70 21.36 -1.48
C ARG A 468 -17.91 22.27 -1.20
N LYS A 469 -18.76 21.92 -0.23
CA LYS A 469 -19.86 22.76 0.27
C LYS A 469 -19.42 23.58 1.48
#